data_6b31b63127cd29605c41de02e7e33f62
#
_entry.id   6b31b63127cd29605c41de02e7e33f62
#
_cell.length_a   1.000
_cell.length_b   1.000
_cell.length_c   1.000
_cell.angle_alpha   90.00
_cell.angle_beta   90.00
_cell.angle_gamma   90.00
#
_symmetry.space_group_name_H-M   'P 1'
#
loop_
_entity.id
_entity.type
_entity.pdbx_description
1 polymer ?
#
loop_
_entity_poly.entity_id
_entity_poly.type
_entity_poly.pdbx_seq_one_letter_code
_entity_poly.pdbx_strand_id
1 'polypeptide(L)'
;MSWIDGVIALSVLAAALRGRSTGALRQIGNAIGAISGFVAGLWVSPYVVRSLPGFSWRALVGIGVVIFSTIAGAVIGRAIGAVGNRSLRRLHLSSVDATAGAVIAVAQSLAICWLIAGVVVQAAWLPVAGAINRSAIITSLDAALPPVPSLTEKFTHLLDTSNFPTVFASVTAPLVHAVLPTTAPVINVATSVAKVISTDSCGQSREGSAWVWAHGEWVTNAHVVAGARQVTVNGVPASVIYLNAAHDIALLLGPGATIPARGPATLGSTAAVVGFPQNGNLTVTPAAIGPTISAQGRDIYGNALVTRDVVTLTAAVQPGNSGSPVFESVNGRPMVVAMVFSRSTVQANAAYAITMAQITTDLSTVITRTPVATGACLQP
;
A
#
# COMPACT_ATOMS: atom_id res chain seq x y z
N MET A 1 9.21 9.40 -24.22
CA MET A 1 8.31 8.31 -24.65
C MET A 1 9.00 6.99 -24.38
N SER A 2 8.31 6.07 -23.75
CA SER A 2 8.82 4.72 -23.47
C SER A 2 8.41 3.77 -24.60
N TRP A 3 9.14 2.64 -24.79
CA TRP A 3 8.71 1.58 -25.71
C TRP A 3 7.29 1.06 -25.35
N ILE A 4 6.89 1.19 -24.09
CA ILE A 4 5.53 0.86 -23.60
C ILE A 4 4.47 1.74 -24.25
N ASP A 5 4.75 3.03 -24.51
CA ASP A 5 3.81 3.89 -25.23
C ASP A 5 3.51 3.33 -26.63
N GLY A 6 4.52 2.74 -27.29
CA GLY A 6 4.34 2.06 -28.58
C GLY A 6 3.46 0.81 -28.49
N VAL A 7 3.66 -0.01 -27.45
CA VAL A 7 2.83 -1.21 -27.22
C VAL A 7 1.38 -0.81 -26.90
N ILE A 8 1.19 0.19 -26.06
CA ILE A 8 -0.16 0.71 -25.74
C ILE A 8 -0.83 1.26 -27.00
N ALA A 9 -0.14 2.10 -27.79
CA ALA A 9 -0.69 2.67 -29.02
C ALA A 9 -1.11 1.57 -30.00
N LEU A 10 -0.30 0.52 -30.17
CA LEU A 10 -0.63 -0.62 -31.02
C LEU A 10 -1.85 -1.39 -30.50
N SER A 11 -1.93 -1.63 -29.21
CA SER A 11 -3.07 -2.31 -28.57
C SER A 11 -4.37 -1.51 -28.73
N VAL A 12 -4.29 -0.18 -28.57
CA VAL A 12 -5.42 0.75 -28.73
C VAL A 12 -5.89 0.76 -30.19
N LEU A 13 -4.98 0.79 -31.18
CA LEU A 13 -5.30 0.72 -32.60
C LEU A 13 -6.01 -0.59 -32.94
N ALA A 14 -5.45 -1.71 -32.46
CA ALA A 14 -6.07 -3.03 -32.66
C ALA A 14 -7.46 -3.12 -32.01
N ALA A 15 -7.62 -2.54 -30.80
CA ALA A 15 -8.89 -2.45 -30.12
C ALA A 15 -9.91 -1.61 -30.89
N ALA A 16 -9.51 -0.45 -31.43
CA ALA A 16 -10.37 0.41 -32.24
C ALA A 16 -10.89 -0.30 -33.49
N LEU A 17 -10.01 -0.98 -34.24
CA LEU A 17 -10.39 -1.74 -35.45
C LEU A 17 -11.34 -2.89 -35.11
N ARG A 18 -11.06 -3.65 -34.06
CA ARG A 18 -11.92 -4.74 -33.58
C ARG A 18 -13.25 -4.21 -33.03
N GLY A 19 -13.23 -3.06 -32.33
CA GLY A 19 -14.42 -2.41 -31.80
C GLY A 19 -15.42 -1.98 -32.87
N ARG A 20 -14.92 -1.43 -34.00
CA ARG A 20 -15.75 -1.08 -35.16
C ARG A 20 -16.48 -2.29 -35.78
N SER A 21 -15.82 -3.43 -35.82
CA SER A 21 -16.42 -4.66 -36.38
C SER A 21 -17.38 -5.35 -35.41
N THR A 22 -17.22 -5.12 -34.11
CA THR A 22 -17.97 -5.83 -33.04
C THR A 22 -19.28 -5.10 -32.70
N GLY A 23 -19.27 -3.76 -32.73
CA GLY A 23 -20.39 -2.88 -32.36
C GLY A 23 -20.44 -2.56 -30.85
N ALA A 24 -21.08 -1.44 -30.53
CA ALA A 24 -21.12 -0.88 -29.16
C ALA A 24 -21.82 -1.79 -28.15
N LEU A 25 -22.98 -2.34 -28.50
CA LEU A 25 -23.75 -3.17 -27.57
C LEU A 25 -22.99 -4.43 -27.09
N ARG A 26 -22.24 -5.06 -28.03
CA ARG A 26 -21.42 -6.22 -27.68
C ARG A 26 -20.24 -5.83 -26.78
N GLN A 27 -19.66 -4.65 -27.02
CA GLN A 27 -18.56 -4.12 -26.22
C GLN A 27 -19.03 -3.76 -24.81
N ILE A 28 -20.17 -3.08 -24.69
CA ILE A 28 -20.79 -2.76 -23.40
C ILE A 28 -21.12 -4.04 -22.61
N GLY A 29 -21.76 -5.00 -23.27
CA GLY A 29 -22.07 -6.29 -22.64
C GLY A 29 -20.82 -7.02 -22.17
N ASN A 30 -19.76 -7.04 -22.99
CA ASN A 30 -18.47 -7.62 -22.63
C ASN A 30 -17.83 -6.90 -21.42
N ALA A 31 -17.86 -5.56 -21.39
CA ALA A 31 -17.31 -4.76 -20.28
C ALA A 31 -18.07 -5.01 -18.97
N ILE A 32 -19.39 -4.88 -19.01
CA ILE A 32 -20.23 -5.12 -17.81
C ILE A 32 -20.04 -6.54 -17.32
N GLY A 33 -20.04 -7.52 -18.24
CA GLY A 33 -19.80 -8.92 -17.90
C GLY A 33 -18.42 -9.15 -17.27
N ALA A 34 -17.36 -8.56 -17.83
CA ALA A 34 -16.01 -8.66 -17.30
C ALA A 34 -15.93 -8.05 -15.88
N ILE A 35 -16.48 -6.85 -15.68
CA ILE A 35 -16.48 -6.18 -14.35
C ILE A 35 -17.28 -7.03 -13.35
N SER A 36 -18.47 -7.49 -13.72
CA SER A 36 -19.30 -8.32 -12.85
C SER A 36 -18.62 -9.64 -12.50
N GLY A 37 -17.98 -10.29 -13.50
CA GLY A 37 -17.23 -11.51 -13.31
C GLY A 37 -16.00 -11.30 -12.41
N PHE A 38 -15.30 -10.18 -12.57
CA PHE A 38 -14.16 -9.81 -11.73
C PHE A 38 -14.59 -9.61 -10.25
N VAL A 39 -15.66 -8.84 -10.03
CA VAL A 39 -16.21 -8.63 -8.68
C VAL A 39 -16.67 -9.96 -8.06
N ALA A 40 -17.37 -10.79 -8.82
CA ALA A 40 -17.78 -12.12 -8.36
C ALA A 40 -16.56 -13.00 -8.04
N GLY A 41 -15.52 -12.96 -8.86
CA GLY A 41 -14.28 -13.68 -8.64
C GLY A 41 -13.55 -13.26 -7.36
N LEU A 42 -13.50 -11.96 -7.09
CA LEU A 42 -12.95 -11.44 -5.83
C LEU A 42 -13.76 -11.91 -4.61
N TRP A 43 -15.06 -12.04 -4.76
CA TRP A 43 -15.94 -12.48 -3.67
C TRP A 43 -15.86 -13.98 -3.41
N VAL A 44 -15.73 -14.77 -4.48
CA VAL A 44 -15.67 -16.25 -4.43
C VAL A 44 -14.27 -16.77 -4.09
N SER A 45 -13.23 -16.07 -4.53
CA SER A 45 -11.83 -16.50 -4.36
C SER A 45 -11.46 -16.86 -2.91
N PRO A 46 -11.80 -16.08 -1.86
CA PRO A 46 -11.47 -16.43 -0.47
C PRO A 46 -12.10 -17.74 -0.02
N TYR A 47 -13.32 -18.05 -0.47
CA TYR A 47 -13.99 -19.30 -0.10
C TYR A 47 -13.32 -20.52 -0.73
N VAL A 48 -12.94 -20.40 -2.01
CA VAL A 48 -12.23 -21.48 -2.73
C VAL A 48 -10.84 -21.69 -2.13
N VAL A 49 -10.11 -20.64 -1.84
CA VAL A 49 -8.75 -20.72 -1.27
C VAL A 49 -8.75 -21.30 0.14
N ARG A 50 -9.77 -21.01 0.97
CA ARG A 50 -9.89 -21.57 2.33
C ARG A 50 -10.15 -23.07 2.33
N SER A 51 -10.80 -23.62 1.29
CA SER A 51 -11.11 -25.04 1.19
C SER A 51 -9.92 -25.91 0.76
N LEU A 52 -8.76 -25.31 0.37
CA LEU A 52 -7.61 -26.04 -0.14
C LEU A 52 -6.53 -26.24 0.94
N PRO A 53 -6.04 -27.49 1.15
CA PRO A 53 -4.90 -27.74 2.01
C PRO A 53 -3.58 -27.37 1.29
N GLY A 54 -2.65 -26.66 1.97
CA GLY A 54 -1.31 -26.35 1.48
C GLY A 54 -1.11 -24.88 1.06
N PHE A 55 0.06 -24.33 1.43
CA PHE A 55 0.34 -22.89 1.36
C PHE A 55 0.75 -22.38 -0.03
N SER A 56 1.55 -23.14 -0.77
CA SER A 56 2.20 -22.63 -2.00
C SER A 56 1.28 -22.45 -3.22
N TRP A 57 0.16 -23.17 -3.30
CA TRP A 57 -0.79 -23.10 -4.42
C TRP A 57 -1.97 -22.15 -4.22
N ARG A 58 -2.20 -21.70 -3.01
CA ARG A 58 -3.37 -20.87 -2.66
C ARG A 58 -3.44 -19.58 -3.46
N ALA A 59 -2.32 -18.85 -3.58
CA ALA A 59 -2.27 -17.61 -4.33
C ALA A 59 -2.57 -17.81 -5.82
N LEU A 60 -1.99 -18.86 -6.44
CA LEU A 60 -2.24 -19.18 -7.84
C LEU A 60 -3.69 -19.57 -8.09
N VAL A 61 -4.30 -20.34 -7.19
CA VAL A 61 -5.72 -20.71 -7.28
C VAL A 61 -6.61 -19.48 -7.12
N GLY A 62 -6.32 -18.60 -6.16
CA GLY A 62 -7.07 -17.36 -5.96
C GLY A 62 -7.06 -16.48 -7.21
N ILE A 63 -5.89 -16.28 -7.80
CA ILE A 63 -5.73 -15.54 -9.07
C ILE A 63 -6.48 -16.27 -10.21
N GLY A 64 -6.36 -17.59 -10.30
CA GLY A 64 -7.04 -18.41 -11.29
C GLY A 64 -8.57 -18.27 -11.23
N VAL A 65 -9.15 -18.27 -10.03
CA VAL A 65 -10.60 -18.06 -9.82
C VAL A 65 -11.05 -16.68 -10.33
N VAL A 66 -10.29 -15.63 -10.02
CA VAL A 66 -10.62 -14.27 -10.45
C VAL A 66 -10.50 -14.13 -11.97
N ILE A 67 -9.43 -14.64 -12.58
CA ILE A 67 -9.24 -14.63 -14.03
C ILE A 67 -10.37 -15.41 -14.72
N PHE A 68 -10.66 -16.61 -14.24
CA PHE A 68 -11.73 -17.45 -14.82
C PHE A 68 -13.09 -16.76 -14.74
N SER A 69 -13.45 -16.22 -13.56
CA SER A 69 -14.71 -15.50 -13.37
C SER A 69 -14.83 -14.26 -14.26
N THR A 70 -13.73 -13.53 -14.45
CA THR A 70 -13.67 -12.36 -15.33
C THR A 70 -13.91 -12.76 -16.78
N ILE A 71 -13.23 -13.81 -17.25
CA ILE A 71 -13.40 -14.32 -18.63
C ILE A 71 -14.82 -14.85 -18.83
N ALA A 72 -15.32 -15.64 -17.91
CA ALA A 72 -16.69 -16.20 -17.98
C ALA A 72 -17.74 -15.08 -18.03
N GLY A 73 -17.62 -14.06 -17.16
CA GLY A 73 -18.47 -12.90 -17.15
C GLY A 73 -18.41 -12.12 -18.47
N ALA A 74 -17.22 -11.91 -19.02
CA ALA A 74 -17.04 -11.24 -20.32
C ALA A 74 -17.73 -11.99 -21.47
N VAL A 75 -17.59 -13.33 -21.50
CA VAL A 75 -18.23 -14.18 -22.52
C VAL A 75 -19.77 -14.12 -22.41
N ILE A 76 -20.31 -14.24 -21.21
CA ILE A 76 -21.75 -14.16 -20.95
C ILE A 76 -22.28 -12.77 -21.34
N GLY A 77 -21.63 -11.69 -20.89
CA GLY A 77 -22.01 -10.32 -21.20
C GLY A 77 -21.97 -10.04 -22.70
N ARG A 78 -20.95 -10.57 -23.41
CA ARG A 78 -20.84 -10.48 -24.87
C ARG A 78 -22.00 -11.22 -25.59
N ALA A 79 -22.39 -12.38 -25.09
CA ALA A 79 -23.51 -13.14 -25.62
C ALA A 79 -24.84 -12.37 -25.47
N ILE A 80 -25.08 -11.78 -24.29
CA ILE A 80 -26.25 -10.94 -24.01
C ILE A 80 -26.26 -9.71 -24.96
N GLY A 81 -25.12 -9.01 -25.07
CA GLY A 81 -24.98 -7.86 -25.98
C GLY A 81 -25.18 -8.22 -27.46
N ALA A 82 -24.88 -9.47 -27.85
CA ALA A 82 -25.11 -9.95 -29.23
C ALA A 82 -26.60 -10.09 -29.57
N VAL A 83 -27.45 -10.44 -28.61
CA VAL A 83 -28.89 -10.51 -28.77
C VAL A 83 -29.46 -9.11 -29.05
N GLY A 84 -29.04 -8.10 -28.26
CA GLY A 84 -29.47 -6.70 -28.47
C GLY A 84 -29.01 -6.11 -29.81
N ASN A 85 -27.84 -6.47 -30.31
CA ASN A 85 -27.30 -5.97 -31.55
C ASN A 85 -28.13 -6.44 -32.81
N ARG A 86 -28.81 -7.58 -32.73
CA ARG A 86 -29.72 -8.02 -33.81
C ARG A 86 -30.90 -7.06 -34.03
N SER A 87 -31.36 -6.45 -32.93
CA SER A 87 -32.47 -5.48 -32.98
C SER A 87 -32.02 -4.14 -33.57
N LEU A 88 -30.81 -3.64 -33.23
CA LEU A 88 -30.27 -2.39 -33.79
C LEU A 88 -29.96 -2.44 -35.31
N ARG A 89 -29.52 -3.60 -35.78
CA ARG A 89 -29.29 -3.78 -37.26
C ARG A 89 -30.55 -3.56 -38.07
N ARG A 90 -31.72 -3.86 -37.53
CA ARG A 90 -33.03 -3.60 -38.18
C ARG A 90 -33.38 -2.11 -38.28
N LEU A 91 -32.72 -1.26 -37.48
CA LEU A 91 -32.96 0.18 -37.41
C LEU A 91 -31.96 1.01 -38.23
N HIS A 92 -31.12 0.40 -39.10
CA HIS A 92 -30.11 1.06 -39.96
C HIS A 92 -29.08 1.93 -39.23
N LEU A 93 -28.86 1.72 -37.91
CA LEU A 93 -27.91 2.47 -37.07
C LEU A 93 -26.50 1.83 -37.02
N SER A 94 -26.11 1.10 -38.05
CA SER A 94 -24.87 0.31 -38.10
C SER A 94 -23.58 1.16 -38.03
N SER A 95 -23.58 2.36 -38.62
CA SER A 95 -22.41 3.25 -38.61
C SER A 95 -22.19 3.88 -37.24
N VAL A 96 -23.26 4.26 -36.54
CA VAL A 96 -23.22 4.82 -35.20
C VAL A 96 -22.75 3.74 -34.19
N ASP A 97 -23.29 2.52 -34.32
CA ASP A 97 -22.88 1.38 -33.49
C ASP A 97 -21.39 1.01 -33.71
N ALA A 98 -20.89 1.08 -34.92
CA ALA A 98 -19.50 0.81 -35.25
C ALA A 98 -18.53 1.86 -34.62
N THR A 99 -18.86 3.16 -34.73
CA THR A 99 -18.03 4.23 -34.19
C THR A 99 -18.06 4.23 -32.65
N ALA A 100 -19.25 4.08 -32.06
CA ALA A 100 -19.38 3.94 -30.61
C ALA A 100 -18.65 2.69 -30.09
N GLY A 101 -18.71 1.57 -30.82
CA GLY A 101 -17.95 0.36 -30.51
C GLY A 101 -16.44 0.58 -30.54
N ALA A 102 -15.92 1.36 -31.49
CA ALA A 102 -14.49 1.71 -31.50
C ALA A 102 -14.09 2.54 -30.28
N VAL A 103 -14.86 3.56 -29.92
CA VAL A 103 -14.58 4.42 -28.74
C VAL A 103 -14.57 3.60 -27.43
N ILE A 104 -15.57 2.75 -27.27
CA ILE A 104 -15.65 1.87 -26.07
C ILE A 104 -14.48 0.92 -26.01
N ALA A 105 -14.08 0.31 -27.15
CA ALA A 105 -12.96 -0.60 -27.19
C ALA A 105 -11.62 0.08 -26.87
N VAL A 106 -11.43 1.33 -27.32
CA VAL A 106 -10.26 2.16 -26.97
C VAL A 106 -10.23 2.43 -25.47
N ALA A 107 -11.35 2.89 -24.90
CA ALA A 107 -11.43 3.16 -23.45
C ALA A 107 -11.15 1.90 -22.61
N GLN A 108 -11.69 0.75 -23.01
CA GLN A 108 -11.41 -0.54 -22.37
C GLN A 108 -9.94 -0.93 -22.48
N SER A 109 -9.33 -0.78 -23.66
CA SER A 109 -7.91 -1.10 -23.88
C SER A 109 -7.01 -0.24 -22.99
N LEU A 110 -7.27 1.06 -22.91
CA LEU A 110 -6.53 1.97 -22.03
C LEU A 110 -6.70 1.60 -20.56
N ALA A 111 -7.92 1.31 -20.12
CA ALA A 111 -8.18 0.88 -18.75
C ALA A 111 -7.47 -0.44 -18.39
N ILE A 112 -7.47 -1.41 -19.30
CA ILE A 112 -6.76 -2.69 -19.12
C ILE A 112 -5.25 -2.46 -19.06
N CYS A 113 -4.68 -1.66 -19.97
CA CYS A 113 -3.25 -1.33 -19.95
C CYS A 113 -2.85 -0.63 -18.63
N TRP A 114 -3.67 0.28 -18.14
CA TRP A 114 -3.46 0.98 -16.89
C TRP A 114 -3.52 0.03 -15.69
N LEU A 115 -4.51 -0.87 -15.63
CA LEU A 115 -4.61 -1.90 -14.59
C LEU A 115 -3.41 -2.87 -14.61
N ILE A 116 -3.02 -3.33 -15.81
CA ILE A 116 -1.85 -4.21 -15.96
C ILE A 116 -0.57 -3.48 -15.53
N ALA A 117 -0.42 -2.21 -15.91
CA ALA A 117 0.71 -1.39 -15.49
C ALA A 117 0.79 -1.29 -13.96
N GLY A 118 -0.35 -1.05 -13.28
CA GLY A 118 -0.44 -1.04 -11.83
C GLY A 118 0.01 -2.35 -11.19
N VAL A 119 -0.45 -3.47 -11.72
CA VAL A 119 -0.07 -4.81 -11.23
C VAL A 119 1.42 -5.10 -11.48
N VAL A 120 1.94 -4.78 -12.66
CA VAL A 120 3.35 -5.04 -13.03
C VAL A 120 4.32 -4.20 -12.22
N VAL A 121 3.97 -2.93 -11.94
CA VAL A 121 4.78 -2.07 -11.06
C VAL A 121 4.80 -2.62 -9.64
N GLN A 122 3.68 -3.13 -9.15
CA GLN A 122 3.60 -3.76 -7.82
C GLN A 122 4.34 -5.09 -7.74
N ALA A 123 4.36 -5.89 -8.82
CA ALA A 123 5.06 -7.17 -8.89
C ALA A 123 6.61 -7.04 -8.99
N ALA A 124 7.16 -5.82 -8.82
CA ALA A 124 8.61 -5.53 -8.80
C ALA A 124 9.41 -6.07 -10.01
N TRP A 125 8.79 -6.18 -11.18
CA TRP A 125 9.50 -6.53 -12.40
C TRP A 125 10.31 -5.29 -12.88
N LEU A 126 11.46 -5.09 -12.21
CA LEU A 126 12.29 -3.89 -12.27
C LEU A 126 12.56 -3.34 -13.69
N PRO A 127 12.91 -4.15 -14.71
CA PRO A 127 13.14 -3.62 -16.06
C PRO A 127 11.89 -3.00 -16.70
N VAL A 128 10.73 -3.60 -16.47
CA VAL A 128 9.44 -3.18 -17.04
C VAL A 128 8.83 -2.03 -16.24
N ALA A 129 8.91 -2.08 -14.90
CA ALA A 129 8.42 -1.03 -14.01
C ALA A 129 9.05 0.34 -14.32
N GLY A 130 10.37 0.39 -14.53
CA GLY A 130 11.06 1.63 -14.93
C GLY A 130 10.62 2.17 -16.30
N ALA A 131 10.20 1.30 -17.22
CA ALA A 131 9.70 1.71 -18.53
C ALA A 131 8.23 2.21 -18.42
N ILE A 132 7.41 1.59 -17.55
CA ILE A 132 6.03 2.01 -17.24
C ILE A 132 6.04 3.43 -16.64
N ASN A 133 6.90 3.68 -15.64
CA ASN A 133 7.00 4.98 -14.98
C ASN A 133 7.44 6.12 -15.93
N ARG A 134 8.08 5.79 -17.04
CA ARG A 134 8.45 6.76 -18.11
C ARG A 134 7.43 6.84 -19.24
N SER A 135 6.34 6.09 -19.18
CA SER A 135 5.28 6.12 -20.19
C SER A 135 4.42 7.37 -20.03
N ALA A 136 4.35 8.19 -21.08
CA ALA A 136 3.52 9.39 -21.08
C ALA A 136 2.02 9.04 -21.02
N ILE A 137 1.62 7.93 -21.66
CA ILE A 137 0.22 7.47 -21.66
C ILE A 137 -0.19 7.03 -20.25
N ILE A 138 0.60 6.20 -19.60
CA ILE A 138 0.29 5.74 -18.22
C ILE A 138 0.29 6.90 -17.25
N THR A 139 1.26 7.81 -17.31
CA THR A 139 1.31 8.99 -16.44
C THR A 139 0.07 9.87 -16.62
N SER A 140 -0.41 10.05 -17.86
CA SER A 140 -1.62 10.83 -18.13
C SER A 140 -2.88 10.14 -17.59
N LEU A 141 -2.95 8.80 -17.72
CA LEU A 141 -4.07 8.02 -17.19
C LEU A 141 -4.08 8.05 -15.65
N ASP A 142 -2.93 7.95 -15.03
CA ASP A 142 -2.77 7.97 -13.58
C ASP A 142 -3.14 9.33 -12.96
N ALA A 143 -2.92 10.42 -13.72
CA ALA A 143 -3.35 11.76 -13.32
C ALA A 143 -4.87 12.00 -13.52
N ALA A 144 -5.50 11.28 -14.45
CA ALA A 144 -6.91 11.45 -14.80
C ALA A 144 -7.85 10.47 -14.06
N LEU A 145 -7.34 9.33 -13.66
CA LEU A 145 -8.10 8.27 -12.99
C LEU A 145 -7.77 8.25 -11.49
N PRO A 146 -8.76 7.97 -10.63
CA PRO A 146 -8.47 7.79 -9.22
C PRO A 146 -7.50 6.60 -9.07
N PRO A 147 -6.49 6.68 -8.18
CA PRO A 147 -5.57 5.57 -7.95
C PRO A 147 -6.34 4.27 -7.71
N VAL A 148 -5.83 3.13 -8.21
CA VAL A 148 -6.46 1.79 -8.10
C VAL A 148 -6.19 1.17 -6.72
N PRO A 149 -6.67 1.71 -5.59
CA PRO A 149 -6.29 1.25 -4.27
C PRO A 149 -7.03 -0.01 -3.85
N SER A 150 -8.32 -0.09 -4.20
CA SER A 150 -9.23 -1.08 -3.59
C SER A 150 -9.19 -2.47 -4.23
N LEU A 151 -8.77 -2.59 -5.48
CA LEU A 151 -8.77 -3.86 -6.20
C LEU A 151 -7.49 -4.64 -5.94
N THR A 152 -6.35 -3.94 -5.96
CA THR A 152 -5.04 -4.54 -5.63
C THR A 152 -4.93 -4.91 -4.16
N GLU A 153 -5.61 -4.21 -3.25
CA GLU A 153 -5.60 -4.49 -1.82
C GLU A 153 -6.17 -5.86 -1.47
N LYS A 154 -7.31 -6.24 -2.04
CA LYS A 154 -7.85 -7.59 -1.83
C LYS A 154 -6.95 -8.69 -2.39
N PHE A 155 -6.17 -8.39 -3.45
CA PHE A 155 -5.14 -9.30 -3.96
C PHE A 155 -3.89 -9.33 -3.08
N THR A 156 -3.42 -8.18 -2.61
CA THR A 156 -2.25 -8.13 -1.72
C THR A 156 -2.52 -8.76 -0.37
N HIS A 157 -3.72 -8.59 0.20
CA HIS A 157 -4.12 -9.30 1.43
C HIS A 157 -4.18 -10.84 1.28
N LEU A 158 -4.42 -11.35 0.08
CA LEU A 158 -4.35 -12.79 -0.18
C LEU A 158 -2.89 -13.31 -0.24
N LEU A 159 -1.92 -12.41 -0.48
CA LEU A 159 -0.52 -12.73 -0.66
C LEU A 159 0.35 -12.29 0.53
N ASP A 160 -0.11 -11.34 1.34
CA ASP A 160 0.64 -10.77 2.44
C ASP A 160 0.20 -11.37 3.77
N THR A 161 1.09 -12.15 4.37
CA THR A 161 0.96 -12.67 5.75
C THR A 161 1.56 -11.72 6.78
N SER A 162 2.06 -10.55 6.37
CA SER A 162 2.60 -9.54 7.27
C SER A 162 1.50 -8.58 7.73
N ASN A 163 1.42 -8.34 9.04
CA ASN A 163 0.48 -7.37 9.65
C ASN A 163 0.93 -5.90 9.44
N PHE A 164 1.63 -5.59 8.34
CA PHE A 164 2.00 -4.21 8.02
C PHE A 164 0.89 -3.51 7.24
N PRO A 165 0.58 -2.24 7.57
CA PRO A 165 -0.32 -1.43 6.76
C PRO A 165 0.20 -1.32 5.33
N THR A 166 -0.68 -1.55 4.35
CA THR A 166 -0.34 -1.40 2.94
C THR A 166 -0.35 0.07 2.54
N VAL A 167 0.68 0.52 1.86
CA VAL A 167 0.76 1.85 1.25
C VAL A 167 0.58 1.69 -0.24
N PHE A 168 -0.46 2.35 -0.77
CA PHE A 168 -0.68 2.45 -2.20
C PHE A 168 0.10 3.66 -2.71
N ALA A 169 1.30 3.42 -3.23
CA ALA A 169 1.97 4.42 -4.03
C ALA A 169 1.28 4.51 -5.40
N SER A 170 1.20 5.72 -5.97
CA SER A 170 0.79 5.90 -7.37
C SER A 170 1.62 4.99 -8.29
N VAL A 171 1.03 4.50 -9.39
CA VAL A 171 1.74 3.69 -10.40
C VAL A 171 3.01 4.40 -10.92
N THR A 172 2.99 5.73 -10.91
CA THR A 172 4.11 6.59 -11.33
C THR A 172 5.00 7.04 -10.18
N ALA A 173 4.74 6.60 -8.93
CA ALA A 173 5.58 6.96 -7.80
C ALA A 173 7.04 6.57 -8.06
N PRO A 174 8.00 7.45 -7.70
CA PRO A 174 9.41 7.16 -7.90
C PRO A 174 9.79 5.85 -7.18
N LEU A 175 10.35 4.91 -7.93
CA LEU A 175 10.92 3.72 -7.32
C LEU A 175 12.14 4.14 -6.50
N VAL A 176 12.24 3.63 -5.28
CA VAL A 176 13.43 3.83 -4.45
C VAL A 176 14.52 2.91 -5.01
N HIS A 177 15.37 3.44 -5.89
CA HIS A 177 16.47 2.69 -6.54
C HIS A 177 17.82 2.84 -5.82
N ALA A 178 17.82 3.25 -4.57
CA ALA A 178 19.05 3.33 -3.81
C ALA A 178 19.57 1.91 -3.53
N VAL A 179 20.88 1.75 -3.68
CA VAL A 179 21.57 0.55 -3.19
C VAL A 179 21.39 0.50 -1.67
N LEU A 180 21.04 -0.68 -1.14
CA LEU A 180 20.93 -0.84 0.31
C LEU A 180 22.27 -0.49 0.96
N PRO A 181 22.34 0.49 1.88
CA PRO A 181 23.57 0.84 2.56
C PRO A 181 24.11 -0.37 3.34
N THR A 182 25.39 -0.61 3.26
CA THR A 182 26.07 -1.69 4.00
C THR A 182 26.42 -1.29 5.43
N THR A 183 26.45 0.01 5.71
CA THR A 183 26.79 0.56 7.04
C THR A 183 25.74 1.53 7.50
N ALA A 184 25.35 1.44 8.79
CA ALA A 184 24.55 2.45 9.44
C ALA A 184 25.45 3.54 10.05
N PRO A 185 24.97 4.79 10.20
CA PRO A 185 25.63 5.77 11.04
C PRO A 185 25.84 5.22 12.45
N VAL A 186 26.98 5.52 13.06
CA VAL A 186 27.21 5.15 14.47
C VAL A 186 26.26 5.96 15.36
N ILE A 187 25.32 5.28 15.99
CA ILE A 187 24.25 5.92 16.76
C ILE A 187 24.16 5.24 18.14
N ASN A 188 24.37 6.00 19.20
CA ASN A 188 24.12 5.53 20.56
C ASN A 188 22.80 6.07 21.07
N VAL A 189 21.71 5.36 20.75
CA VAL A 189 20.32 5.78 21.08
C VAL A 189 19.51 4.68 21.77
N ALA A 190 20.18 3.67 22.33
CA ALA A 190 19.51 2.53 22.95
C ALA A 190 18.51 2.93 24.03
N THR A 191 18.76 4.03 24.76
CA THR A 191 17.87 4.55 25.81
C THR A 191 16.68 5.35 25.28
N SER A 192 16.68 5.66 23.98
CA SER A 192 15.62 6.46 23.33
C SER A 192 14.63 5.60 22.53
N VAL A 193 14.86 4.29 22.43
CA VAL A 193 14.05 3.35 21.66
C VAL A 193 13.62 2.19 22.55
N ALA A 194 12.38 1.76 22.44
CA ALA A 194 11.81 0.71 23.27
C ALA A 194 11.04 -0.31 22.43
N LYS A 195 10.99 -1.55 22.94
CA LYS A 195 10.08 -2.58 22.46
C LYS A 195 8.68 -2.32 23.00
N VAL A 196 7.68 -2.39 22.13
CA VAL A 196 6.26 -2.34 22.48
C VAL A 196 5.65 -3.71 22.27
N ILE A 197 5.00 -4.22 23.29
CA ILE A 197 4.14 -5.41 23.20
C ILE A 197 2.74 -5.00 23.64
N SER A 198 1.75 -5.33 22.84
CA SER A 198 0.35 -5.14 23.17
C SER A 198 -0.41 -6.47 23.09
N THR A 199 -1.44 -6.61 23.94
CA THR A 199 -2.40 -7.70 23.86
C THR A 199 -3.78 -7.08 23.69
N ASP A 200 -4.46 -7.42 22.58
CA ASP A 200 -5.75 -6.86 22.25
C ASP A 200 -6.92 -7.59 22.94
N SER A 201 -8.12 -7.02 22.79
CA SER A 201 -9.34 -7.58 23.37
C SER A 201 -9.83 -8.86 22.68
N CYS A 202 -9.24 -9.20 21.52
CA CYS A 202 -9.51 -10.40 20.74
C CYS A 202 -8.51 -11.53 21.03
N GLY A 203 -7.59 -11.34 22.00
CA GLY A 203 -6.61 -12.33 22.42
C GLY A 203 -5.37 -12.39 21.54
N GLN A 204 -5.14 -11.42 20.66
CA GLN A 204 -3.96 -11.35 19.80
C GLN A 204 -2.87 -10.52 20.45
N SER A 205 -1.62 -10.97 20.33
CA SER A 205 -0.44 -10.19 20.73
C SER A 205 0.19 -9.55 19.50
N ARG A 206 0.54 -8.26 19.64
CA ARG A 206 1.22 -7.50 18.60
C ARG A 206 2.51 -6.95 19.14
N GLU A 207 3.48 -6.79 18.25
CA GLU A 207 4.80 -6.26 18.57
C GLU A 207 5.14 -5.06 17.71
N GLY A 208 5.95 -4.19 18.25
CA GLY A 208 6.46 -3.02 17.56
C GLY A 208 7.59 -2.37 18.34
N SER A 209 7.99 -1.23 17.83
CA SER A 209 8.97 -0.35 18.43
C SER A 209 8.33 0.97 18.81
N ALA A 210 8.95 1.71 19.74
CA ALA A 210 8.59 3.07 20.08
C ALA A 210 9.84 3.90 20.32
N TRP A 211 9.71 5.21 20.28
CA TRP A 211 10.78 6.13 20.63
C TRP A 211 10.24 7.29 21.46
N VAL A 212 11.13 7.91 22.24
CA VAL A 212 10.75 8.93 23.23
C VAL A 212 10.39 10.24 22.56
N TRP A 213 9.14 10.68 22.75
CA TRP A 213 8.65 11.99 22.29
C TRP A 213 8.90 13.08 23.30
N ALA A 214 8.50 12.84 24.54
CA ALA A 214 8.71 13.71 25.70
C ALA A 214 8.96 12.86 26.94
N HIS A 215 9.21 13.49 28.09
CA HIS A 215 9.47 12.73 29.32
C HIS A 215 8.29 11.83 29.68
N GLY A 216 8.52 10.52 29.65
CA GLY A 216 7.50 9.50 29.89
C GLY A 216 6.52 9.29 28.73
N GLU A 217 6.72 9.95 27.57
CA GLU A 217 5.88 9.80 26.38
C GLU A 217 6.63 9.11 25.25
N TRP A 218 6.00 8.07 24.69
CA TRP A 218 6.56 7.23 23.64
C TRP A 218 5.67 7.21 22.43
N VAL A 219 6.23 7.50 21.26
CA VAL A 219 5.53 7.42 19.98
C VAL A 219 5.72 6.04 19.37
N THR A 220 4.63 5.47 18.88
CA THR A 220 4.59 4.22 18.12
C THR A 220 3.52 4.32 17.02
N ASN A 221 3.33 3.27 16.23
CA ASN A 221 2.20 3.20 15.30
C ASN A 221 0.90 2.82 16.01
N ALA A 222 -0.22 3.35 15.51
CA ALA A 222 -1.54 3.04 16.03
C ALA A 222 -1.90 1.55 15.86
N HIS A 223 -1.50 0.92 14.73
CA HIS A 223 -1.75 -0.50 14.49
C HIS A 223 -1.05 -1.42 15.49
N VAL A 224 0.04 -0.98 16.13
CA VAL A 224 0.73 -1.76 17.17
C VAL A 224 -0.13 -1.89 18.42
N VAL A 225 -0.94 -0.88 18.73
CA VAL A 225 -1.75 -0.81 19.97
C VAL A 225 -3.26 -0.79 19.73
N ALA A 226 -3.71 -1.01 18.49
CA ALA A 226 -5.14 -1.06 18.15
C ALA A 226 -5.86 -2.18 18.90
N GLY A 227 -6.97 -1.86 19.56
CA GLY A 227 -7.76 -2.80 20.35
C GLY A 227 -7.10 -3.29 21.64
N ALA A 228 -5.92 -2.76 22.02
CA ALA A 228 -5.13 -3.24 23.13
C ALA A 228 -5.85 -3.04 24.47
N ARG A 229 -5.88 -4.10 25.28
CA ARG A 229 -6.23 -4.07 26.71
C ARG A 229 -4.99 -3.87 27.58
N GLN A 230 -3.85 -4.35 27.11
CA GLN A 230 -2.57 -4.24 27.80
C GLN A 230 -1.50 -3.78 26.80
N VAL A 231 -0.70 -2.83 27.23
CA VAL A 231 0.46 -2.34 26.46
C VAL A 231 1.65 -2.29 27.43
N THR A 232 2.79 -2.71 26.97
CA THR A 232 4.05 -2.57 27.70
C THR A 232 5.10 -1.89 26.83
N VAL A 233 5.93 -1.05 27.45
CA VAL A 233 7.12 -0.42 26.88
C VAL A 233 8.34 -0.98 27.62
N ASN A 234 9.20 -1.74 26.93
CA ASN A 234 10.30 -2.51 27.54
C ASN A 234 9.85 -3.38 28.73
N GLY A 235 8.65 -4.00 28.63
CA GLY A 235 8.10 -4.84 29.71
C GLY A 235 7.42 -4.07 30.83
N VAL A 236 7.49 -2.74 30.87
CA VAL A 236 6.81 -1.89 31.86
C VAL A 236 5.41 -1.53 31.35
N PRO A 237 4.35 -1.69 32.16
CA PRO A 237 3.00 -1.28 31.75
C PRO A 237 2.94 0.18 31.30
N ALA A 238 2.19 0.42 30.21
CA ALA A 238 2.00 1.73 29.61
C ALA A 238 0.54 1.95 29.22
N SER A 239 0.13 3.20 29.11
CA SER A 239 -1.24 3.58 28.73
C SER A 239 -1.22 4.33 27.39
N VAL A 240 -2.17 4.05 26.51
CA VAL A 240 -2.36 4.81 25.27
C VAL A 240 -3.07 6.12 25.61
N ILE A 241 -2.45 7.26 25.30
CA ILE A 241 -3.00 8.60 25.58
C ILE A 241 -3.38 9.35 24.31
N TYR A 242 -3.01 8.82 23.13
CA TYR A 242 -3.42 9.30 21.82
C TYR A 242 -3.41 8.15 20.82
N LEU A 243 -4.40 8.12 19.92
CA LEU A 243 -4.47 7.15 18.82
C LEU A 243 -5.12 7.79 17.61
N ASN A 244 -4.38 7.85 16.50
CA ASN A 244 -4.87 8.30 15.20
C ASN A 244 -4.80 7.13 14.22
N ALA A 245 -5.95 6.55 13.94
CA ALA A 245 -6.09 5.43 13.01
C ALA A 245 -5.81 5.83 11.56
N ALA A 246 -6.09 7.08 11.19
CA ALA A 246 -5.88 7.58 9.84
C ALA A 246 -4.39 7.74 9.53
N HIS A 247 -3.63 8.37 10.41
CA HIS A 247 -2.20 8.61 10.22
C HIS A 247 -1.30 7.50 10.77
N ASP A 248 -1.90 6.51 11.45
CA ASP A 248 -1.17 5.39 12.07
C ASP A 248 -0.15 5.84 13.11
N ILE A 249 -0.56 6.75 14.00
CA ILE A 249 0.26 7.32 15.08
C ILE A 249 -0.44 7.07 16.42
N ALA A 250 0.32 6.60 17.41
CA ALA A 250 -0.12 6.51 18.79
C ALA A 250 0.93 7.09 19.75
N LEU A 251 0.45 7.66 20.88
CA LEU A 251 1.28 8.15 21.96
C LEU A 251 0.98 7.33 23.22
N LEU A 252 2.03 6.85 23.85
CA LEU A 252 1.96 6.04 25.07
C LEU A 252 2.54 6.82 26.24
N LEU A 253 1.91 6.70 27.40
CA LEU A 253 2.48 7.11 28.68
C LEU A 253 3.16 5.90 29.31
N GLY A 254 4.47 5.98 29.54
CA GLY A 254 5.31 4.87 30.00
C GLY A 254 6.51 5.37 30.83
N PRO A 255 7.55 4.54 30.99
CA PRO A 255 8.75 4.91 31.73
C PRO A 255 9.47 6.10 31.11
N GLY A 256 10.14 6.89 31.94
CA GLY A 256 10.98 7.99 31.47
C GLY A 256 12.24 7.48 30.78
N ALA A 257 12.69 8.20 29.75
CA ALA A 257 13.91 7.89 29.01
C ALA A 257 14.49 9.14 28.32
N THR A 258 15.62 8.98 27.63
CA THR A 258 16.31 10.09 26.97
C THR A 258 15.57 10.54 25.71
N ILE A 259 15.25 11.82 25.61
CA ILE A 259 14.56 12.42 24.46
C ILE A 259 15.59 12.66 23.35
N PRO A 260 15.44 12.09 22.15
CA PRO A 260 16.32 12.35 21.02
C PRO A 260 16.02 13.71 20.37
N ALA A 261 17.01 14.28 19.69
CA ALA A 261 16.78 15.41 18.79
C ALA A 261 15.85 14.99 17.61
N ARG A 262 15.11 15.93 17.07
CA ARG A 262 14.14 15.71 16.00
C ARG A 262 14.31 16.76 14.91
N GLY A 263 14.05 16.37 13.66
CA GLY A 263 14.14 17.29 12.53
C GLY A 263 13.63 16.67 11.23
N PRO A 264 13.66 17.42 10.13
CA PRO A 264 13.27 16.93 8.82
C PRO A 264 14.29 15.92 8.28
N ALA A 265 13.83 14.99 7.44
CA ALA A 265 14.67 14.05 6.72
C ALA A 265 15.40 14.75 5.57
N THR A 266 16.69 14.39 5.34
CA THR A 266 17.49 14.91 4.24
C THR A 266 17.53 13.91 3.09
N LEU A 267 16.99 14.28 1.93
CA LEU A 267 16.99 13.43 0.74
C LEU A 267 18.41 12.96 0.37
N GLY A 268 18.56 11.66 0.15
CA GLY A 268 19.81 11.02 -0.25
C GLY A 268 20.79 10.74 0.89
N SER A 269 20.48 11.14 2.13
CA SER A 269 21.33 10.87 3.27
C SER A 269 21.30 9.40 3.70
N THR A 270 22.38 8.97 4.35
CA THR A 270 22.46 7.69 5.04
C THR A 270 21.79 7.81 6.40
N ALA A 271 20.96 6.84 6.74
CA ALA A 271 20.19 6.80 7.96
C ALA A 271 20.25 5.40 8.62
N ALA A 272 19.66 5.28 9.80
CA ALA A 272 19.49 4.01 10.49
C ALA A 272 18.05 3.88 10.99
N VAL A 273 17.41 2.75 10.70
CA VAL A 273 16.20 2.32 11.38
C VAL A 273 16.61 1.58 12.65
N VAL A 274 16.16 2.04 13.81
CA VAL A 274 16.51 1.44 15.09
C VAL A 274 15.26 0.89 15.76
N GLY A 275 15.20 -0.41 15.99
CA GLY A 275 14.00 -1.05 16.54
C GLY A 275 14.19 -2.52 16.88
N PHE A 276 13.08 -3.22 17.05
CA PHE A 276 13.03 -4.61 17.54
C PHE A 276 12.39 -5.55 16.50
N PRO A 277 13.08 -5.85 15.39
CA PRO A 277 12.53 -6.73 14.34
C PRO A 277 12.25 -8.12 14.91
N GLN A 278 11.11 -8.72 14.49
CA GLN A 278 10.70 -10.09 14.83
C GLN A 278 10.69 -10.38 16.34
N ASN A 279 10.27 -9.42 17.14
CA ASN A 279 10.33 -9.49 18.61
C ASN A 279 11.74 -9.76 19.17
N GLY A 280 12.76 -9.55 18.37
CA GLY A 280 14.16 -9.81 18.69
C GLY A 280 14.80 -8.74 19.58
N ASN A 281 16.11 -8.64 19.50
CA ASN A 281 16.90 -7.63 20.19
C ASN A 281 16.86 -6.29 19.44
N LEU A 282 17.23 -5.20 20.14
CA LEU A 282 17.43 -3.91 19.52
C LEU A 282 18.42 -4.04 18.35
N THR A 283 17.98 -3.65 17.17
CA THR A 283 18.75 -3.79 15.93
C THR A 283 18.85 -2.43 15.25
N VAL A 284 20.04 -2.13 14.74
CA VAL A 284 20.31 -0.95 13.90
C VAL A 284 20.38 -1.42 12.45
N THR A 285 19.38 -1.07 11.66
CA THR A 285 19.28 -1.45 10.25
C THR A 285 19.71 -0.27 9.38
N PRO A 286 20.72 -0.43 8.50
CA PRO A 286 21.13 0.62 7.56
C PRO A 286 19.97 1.05 6.67
N ALA A 287 19.86 2.35 6.41
CA ALA A 287 18.85 2.92 5.56
C ALA A 287 19.38 4.06 4.70
N ALA A 288 18.77 4.29 3.54
CA ALA A 288 18.95 5.50 2.74
C ALA A 288 17.62 6.23 2.65
N ILE A 289 17.64 7.55 2.82
CA ILE A 289 16.48 8.42 2.74
C ILE A 289 16.17 8.76 1.29
N GLY A 290 14.99 8.36 0.84
CA GLY A 290 14.43 8.72 -0.45
C GLY A 290 13.55 9.96 -0.41
N PRO A 291 12.82 10.26 -1.49
CA PRO A 291 11.92 11.39 -1.55
C PRO A 291 10.77 11.30 -0.55
N THR A 292 10.32 12.47 -0.09
CA THR A 292 9.04 12.61 0.60
C THR A 292 7.92 12.62 -0.44
N ILE A 293 6.88 11.83 -0.22
CA ILE A 293 5.71 11.73 -1.09
C ILE A 293 4.43 11.81 -0.26
N SER A 294 3.36 12.28 -0.89
CA SER A 294 2.01 12.20 -0.32
C SER A 294 1.41 10.87 -0.75
N ALA A 295 1.44 9.87 0.13
CA ALA A 295 1.03 8.52 -0.14
C ALA A 295 -0.43 8.31 0.25
N GLN A 296 -1.22 7.72 -0.64
CA GLN A 296 -2.56 7.26 -0.33
C GLN A 296 -2.53 5.82 0.18
N GLY A 297 -3.34 5.54 1.17
CA GLY A 297 -3.49 4.21 1.75
C GLY A 297 -4.82 4.13 2.49
N ARG A 298 -5.06 3.04 3.18
CA ARG A 298 -6.21 2.96 4.09
C ARG A 298 -5.79 3.29 5.52
N ASP A 299 -6.79 3.65 6.33
CA ASP A 299 -6.61 3.69 7.78
C ASP A 299 -6.24 2.28 8.30
N ILE A 300 -5.83 2.17 9.55
CA ILE A 300 -5.40 0.88 10.13
C ILE A 300 -6.51 -0.19 10.17
N TYR A 301 -7.78 0.20 9.99
CA TYR A 301 -8.93 -0.69 9.97
C TYR A 301 -9.41 -1.04 8.56
N GLY A 302 -8.80 -0.46 7.51
CA GLY A 302 -9.23 -0.65 6.13
C GLY A 302 -10.52 0.08 5.75
N ASN A 303 -11.06 0.96 6.61
CA ASN A 303 -12.39 1.57 6.44
C ASN A 303 -12.36 2.82 5.55
N ALA A 304 -11.34 3.67 5.69
CA ALA A 304 -11.27 4.95 5.02
C ALA A 304 -9.99 5.09 4.19
N LEU A 305 -10.10 5.72 3.02
CA LEU A 305 -8.95 6.15 2.24
C LEU A 305 -8.35 7.39 2.90
N VAL A 306 -7.05 7.36 3.16
CA VAL A 306 -6.31 8.41 3.84
C VAL A 306 -5.04 8.78 3.08
N THR A 307 -4.62 10.02 3.22
CA THR A 307 -3.36 10.52 2.66
C THR A 307 -2.38 10.79 3.79
N ARG A 308 -1.13 10.31 3.64
CA ARG A 308 -0.05 10.50 4.61
C ARG A 308 1.17 11.07 3.91
N ASP A 309 1.83 12.02 4.55
CA ASP A 309 3.13 12.49 4.09
C ASP A 309 4.22 11.55 4.64
N VAL A 310 4.86 10.85 3.73
CA VAL A 310 5.82 9.81 4.06
C VAL A 310 7.16 10.01 3.37
N VAL A 311 8.21 9.62 4.05
CA VAL A 311 9.56 9.48 3.50
C VAL A 311 9.70 8.07 2.97
N THR A 312 10.14 7.91 1.73
CA THR A 312 10.51 6.60 1.20
C THR A 312 11.90 6.22 1.71
N LEU A 313 12.09 4.95 2.02
CA LEU A 313 13.36 4.44 2.54
C LEU A 313 13.83 3.24 1.71
N THR A 314 15.14 3.15 1.48
CA THR A 314 15.78 1.89 1.12
C THR A 314 16.33 1.27 2.39
N ALA A 315 15.63 0.28 2.95
CA ALA A 315 15.97 -0.38 4.20
C ALA A 315 15.32 -1.77 4.28
N ALA A 316 16.03 -2.73 4.86
CA ALA A 316 15.51 -4.09 5.09
C ALA A 316 14.66 -4.15 6.36
N VAL A 317 13.47 -3.54 6.34
CA VAL A 317 12.56 -3.55 7.50
C VAL A 317 11.75 -4.84 7.58
N GLN A 318 11.45 -5.27 8.80
CA GLN A 318 10.75 -6.50 9.12
C GLN A 318 9.61 -6.23 10.13
N PRO A 319 8.65 -7.16 10.31
CA PRO A 319 7.70 -7.10 11.42
C PRO A 319 8.41 -6.78 12.73
N GLY A 320 7.82 -5.92 13.57
CA GLY A 320 8.46 -5.39 14.78
C GLY A 320 9.22 -4.06 14.56
N ASN A 321 9.56 -3.69 13.32
CA ASN A 321 10.06 -2.34 13.02
C ASN A 321 8.96 -1.27 12.94
N SER A 322 7.68 -1.63 13.03
CA SER A 322 6.59 -0.65 13.16
C SER A 322 6.81 0.24 14.38
N GLY A 323 6.77 1.56 14.19
CA GLY A 323 7.09 2.54 15.23
C GLY A 323 8.58 2.80 15.44
N SER A 324 9.48 2.13 14.72
CA SER A 324 10.92 2.40 14.78
C SER A 324 11.25 3.80 14.30
N PRO A 325 12.02 4.59 15.06
CA PRO A 325 12.55 5.85 14.55
C PRO A 325 13.56 5.62 13.44
N VAL A 326 13.58 6.54 12.49
CA VAL A 326 14.64 6.67 11.48
C VAL A 326 15.58 7.75 11.97
N PHE A 327 16.82 7.37 12.26
CA PHE A 327 17.86 8.28 12.69
C PHE A 327 18.76 8.70 11.54
N GLU A 328 19.00 9.99 11.44
CA GLU A 328 20.04 10.59 10.61
C GLU A 328 21.12 11.19 11.51
N SER A 329 22.38 11.15 11.10
CA SER A 329 23.46 11.83 11.81
C SER A 329 23.63 13.24 11.25
N VAL A 330 23.21 14.24 12.00
CA VAL A 330 23.34 15.67 11.63
C VAL A 330 24.41 16.30 12.50
N ASN A 331 25.49 16.77 11.90
CA ASN A 331 26.65 17.33 12.62
C ASN A 331 27.17 16.40 13.74
N GLY A 332 27.22 15.08 13.46
CA GLY A 332 27.67 14.07 14.41
C GLY A 332 26.70 13.75 15.55
N ARG A 333 25.45 14.30 15.52
CA ARG A 333 24.42 14.03 16.51
C ARG A 333 23.28 13.23 15.90
N PRO A 334 22.78 12.17 16.59
CA PRO A 334 21.63 11.43 16.12
C PRO A 334 20.35 12.28 16.23
N MET A 335 19.59 12.31 15.13
CA MET A 335 18.32 13.03 15.04
C MET A 335 17.25 12.11 14.45
N VAL A 336 16.08 12.00 15.09
CA VAL A 336 14.92 11.30 14.54
C VAL A 336 14.30 12.17 13.47
N VAL A 337 14.19 11.63 12.25
CA VAL A 337 13.70 12.36 11.07
C VAL A 337 12.38 11.80 10.53
N ALA A 338 12.04 10.56 10.87
CA ALA A 338 10.80 9.90 10.50
C ALA A 338 10.53 8.67 11.38
N MET A 339 9.37 8.05 11.26
CA MET A 339 8.99 6.82 11.95
C MET A 339 8.49 5.77 10.96
N VAL A 340 9.10 4.59 10.95
CA VAL A 340 8.69 3.47 10.09
C VAL A 340 7.26 3.04 10.44
N PHE A 341 6.41 2.86 9.43
CA PHE A 341 5.06 2.34 9.63
C PHE A 341 4.68 1.24 8.64
N SER A 342 5.36 1.16 7.49
CA SER A 342 5.05 0.18 6.46
C SER A 342 6.28 -0.18 5.64
N ARG A 343 6.21 -1.33 4.98
CA ARG A 343 7.18 -1.76 3.95
C ARG A 343 6.46 -1.97 2.62
N SER A 344 7.21 -1.92 1.54
CA SER A 344 6.69 -2.31 0.24
C SER A 344 6.46 -3.82 0.19
N THR A 345 5.29 -4.24 -0.27
CA THR A 345 4.98 -5.65 -0.53
C THR A 345 5.51 -6.12 -1.89
N VAL A 346 5.94 -5.17 -2.72
CA VAL A 346 6.30 -5.41 -4.12
C VAL A 346 7.77 -5.13 -4.43
N GLN A 347 8.41 -4.27 -3.65
CA GLN A 347 9.82 -3.91 -3.82
C GLN A 347 10.62 -4.32 -2.59
N ALA A 348 11.55 -5.26 -2.77
CA ALA A 348 12.46 -5.65 -1.70
C ALA A 348 13.27 -4.45 -1.17
N ASN A 349 13.43 -4.39 0.13
CA ASN A 349 14.17 -3.34 0.84
C ASN A 349 13.61 -1.91 0.66
N ALA A 350 12.36 -1.77 0.20
CA ALA A 350 11.67 -0.49 0.20
C ALA A 350 10.71 -0.40 1.40
N ALA A 351 10.78 0.70 2.12
CA ALA A 351 9.94 0.97 3.27
C ALA A 351 9.42 2.42 3.24
N TYR A 352 8.44 2.69 4.08
CA TYR A 352 7.80 3.98 4.21
C TYR A 352 7.82 4.40 5.68
N ALA A 353 8.18 5.66 5.90
CA ALA A 353 8.21 6.25 7.22
C ALA A 353 7.39 7.54 7.27
N ILE A 354 6.56 7.70 8.30
CA ILE A 354 5.77 8.91 8.53
C ILE A 354 6.75 10.07 8.79
N THR A 355 6.53 11.21 8.14
CA THR A 355 7.41 12.38 8.30
C THR A 355 7.35 12.94 9.72
N MET A 356 8.43 13.57 10.16
CA MET A 356 8.46 14.26 11.45
C MET A 356 7.44 15.41 11.50
N ALA A 357 7.16 16.07 10.36
CA ALA A 357 6.14 17.11 10.26
C ALA A 357 4.74 16.57 10.57
N GLN A 358 4.36 15.42 9.98
CA GLN A 358 3.08 14.77 10.25
C GLN A 358 2.95 14.35 11.72
N ILE A 359 4.00 13.73 12.29
CA ILE A 359 4.01 13.32 13.70
C ILE A 359 3.85 14.53 14.61
N THR A 360 4.57 15.62 14.33
CA THR A 360 4.49 16.85 15.12
C THR A 360 3.10 17.47 15.05
N THR A 361 2.50 17.53 13.87
CA THR A 361 1.14 18.05 13.68
C THR A 361 0.13 17.26 14.50
N ASP A 362 0.17 15.93 14.42
CA ASP A 362 -0.74 15.05 15.16
C ASP A 362 -0.58 15.21 16.67
N LEU A 363 0.65 15.16 17.15
CA LEU A 363 0.91 15.20 18.58
C LEU A 363 0.77 16.59 19.20
N SER A 364 0.81 17.66 18.41
CA SER A 364 0.50 19.02 18.89
C SER A 364 -0.95 19.18 19.37
N THR A 365 -1.85 18.28 18.96
CA THR A 365 -3.25 18.27 19.38
C THR A 365 -3.49 17.59 20.73
N VAL A 366 -2.48 16.90 21.29
CA VAL A 366 -2.58 16.17 22.56
C VAL A 366 -2.47 17.14 23.72
N ILE A 367 -3.60 17.45 24.36
CA ILE A 367 -3.67 18.39 25.45
C ILE A 367 -3.62 17.68 26.83
N THR A 368 -4.10 16.46 26.90
CA THR A 368 -4.23 15.71 28.16
C THR A 368 -3.45 14.39 28.11
N ARG A 369 -2.95 13.95 29.27
CA ARG A 369 -2.27 12.65 29.43
C ARG A 369 -3.22 11.57 29.98
N THR A 370 -4.49 11.66 29.65
CA THR A 370 -5.48 10.66 30.08
C THR A 370 -5.54 9.50 29.11
N PRO A 371 -5.67 8.26 29.59
CA PRO A 371 -5.86 7.12 28.71
C PRO A 371 -7.06 7.27 27.79
N VAL A 372 -6.89 6.90 26.53
CA VAL A 372 -7.92 6.90 25.50
C VAL A 372 -8.29 5.48 25.09
N ALA A 373 -9.45 5.34 24.45
CA ALA A 373 -9.83 4.06 23.85
C ALA A 373 -8.88 3.68 22.71
N THR A 374 -8.48 2.42 22.67
CA THR A 374 -7.56 1.87 21.66
C THR A 374 -8.26 1.41 20.37
N GLY A 375 -9.58 1.63 20.29
CA GLY A 375 -10.39 1.26 19.12
C GLY A 375 -10.71 -0.23 19.04
N ALA A 376 -11.07 -0.68 17.83
CA ALA A 376 -11.34 -2.09 17.57
C ALA A 376 -10.05 -2.90 17.40
N CYS A 377 -10.16 -4.23 17.55
CA CYS A 377 -9.08 -5.13 17.13
C CYS A 377 -8.90 -5.06 15.61
N LEU A 378 -7.66 -5.14 15.16
CA LEU A 378 -7.40 -5.36 13.74
C LEU A 378 -7.77 -6.79 13.38
N GLN A 379 -8.43 -6.95 12.24
CA GLN A 379 -8.71 -8.30 11.71
C GLN A 379 -7.39 -8.97 11.30
N PRO A 380 -7.25 -10.28 11.56
CA PRO A 380 -6.05 -11.04 11.19
C PRO A 380 -5.87 -11.15 9.68
#